data_6f7f16db4b4f7eb4669f630600e02b34
#
_entry.id   6f7f16db4b4f7eb4669f630600e02b34
#
_cell.length_a   1.000
_cell.length_b   1.000
_cell.length_c   1.000
_cell.angle_alpha   90.00
_cell.angle_beta   90.00
_cell.angle_gamma   90.00
#
_symmetry.space_group_name_H-M   'P 1'
#
loop_
_entity.id
_entity.type
_entity.pdbx_description
1 polymer ?
#
loop_
_entity_poly.entity_id
_entity_poly.type
_entity_poly.pdbx_seq_one_letter_code
_entity_poly.pdbx_strand_id
1 'polypeptide(L)'
;MTYWSHVWPYVLGFLLVRILVAVGLRLWRTDRLLRSRDREWRREDAVRAGRRTLAEVDAMTGTEFEELVADLCRRDGCTEVRRVGGAGDNGADVLARLPDGRTIVVQCKRYAPHRAIPNRELRELLGARLHFRADLAVFVTTSRFTGPSERFALEHDILAVHRDHLGLWNNGASLMSLSEVNGRGQGDARHRRRWKQAYGE
;
A
#
# COMPACT_ATOMS: atom_id res chain seq x y z
N MET A 1 -40.46 -20.29 -60.55
CA MET A 1 -39.24 -19.43 -60.25
C MET A 1 -39.50 -18.37 -59.18
N THR A 2 -40.22 -18.61 -58.11
CA THR A 2 -40.64 -17.55 -57.17
C THR A 2 -40.34 -17.79 -55.71
N TYR A 3 -39.67 -18.88 -55.34
CA TYR A 3 -39.36 -19.20 -53.92
C TYR A 3 -38.12 -18.44 -53.40
N TRP A 4 -37.16 -18.12 -54.25
CA TRP A 4 -35.90 -17.46 -53.86
C TRP A 4 -36.05 -15.97 -53.50
N SER A 5 -37.02 -15.28 -54.07
CA SER A 5 -37.25 -13.87 -53.82
C SER A 5 -37.75 -13.56 -52.39
N HIS A 6 -38.41 -14.52 -51.75
CA HIS A 6 -38.94 -14.35 -50.39
C HIS A 6 -37.93 -14.72 -49.29
N VAL A 7 -36.91 -15.54 -49.59
CA VAL A 7 -35.91 -15.97 -48.59
C VAL A 7 -34.76 -14.97 -48.44
N TRP A 8 -34.39 -14.28 -49.51
CA TRP A 8 -33.28 -13.35 -49.57
C TRP A 8 -33.33 -12.21 -48.52
N PRO A 9 -34.48 -11.55 -48.28
CA PRO A 9 -34.55 -10.51 -47.24
C PRO A 9 -34.25 -11.00 -45.84
N TYR A 10 -34.66 -12.23 -45.50
CA TYR A 10 -34.40 -12.84 -44.19
C TYR A 10 -32.92 -13.19 -43.99
N VAL A 11 -32.29 -13.68 -45.07
CA VAL A 11 -30.85 -14.00 -45.07
C VAL A 11 -30.02 -12.71 -44.88
N LEU A 12 -30.37 -11.65 -45.62
CA LEU A 12 -29.70 -10.32 -45.46
C LEU A 12 -29.93 -9.76 -44.08
N GLY A 13 -31.15 -9.82 -43.54
CA GLY A 13 -31.49 -9.38 -42.20
C GLY A 13 -30.68 -10.12 -41.13
N PHE A 14 -30.55 -11.47 -41.26
CA PHE A 14 -29.76 -12.25 -40.33
C PHE A 14 -28.26 -11.92 -40.39
N LEU A 15 -27.71 -11.72 -41.59
CA LEU A 15 -26.32 -11.30 -41.76
C LEU A 15 -26.07 -9.93 -41.17
N LEU A 16 -26.99 -8.98 -41.35
CA LEU A 16 -26.88 -7.63 -40.79
C LEU A 16 -26.88 -7.64 -39.23
N VAL A 17 -27.78 -8.44 -38.64
CA VAL A 17 -27.83 -8.64 -37.20
C VAL A 17 -26.52 -9.26 -36.67
N ARG A 18 -25.99 -10.27 -37.35
CA ARG A 18 -24.69 -10.86 -36.97
C ARG A 18 -23.53 -9.85 -37.00
N ILE A 19 -23.50 -9.02 -38.05
CA ILE A 19 -22.48 -7.97 -38.18
C ILE A 19 -22.62 -6.93 -37.04
N LEU A 20 -23.84 -6.47 -36.76
CA LEU A 20 -24.08 -5.52 -35.67
C LEU A 20 -23.70 -6.07 -34.31
N VAL A 21 -24.03 -7.33 -34.03
CA VAL A 21 -23.61 -8.02 -32.78
C VAL A 21 -22.09 -8.16 -32.72
N ALA A 22 -21.43 -8.54 -33.81
CA ALA A 22 -19.99 -8.67 -33.84
C ALA A 22 -19.27 -7.32 -33.63
N VAL A 23 -19.78 -6.26 -34.26
CA VAL A 23 -19.27 -4.89 -34.05
C VAL A 23 -19.51 -4.43 -32.61
N GLY A 24 -20.72 -4.63 -32.07
CA GLY A 24 -21.05 -4.29 -30.69
C GLY A 24 -20.14 -5.00 -29.68
N LEU A 25 -19.89 -6.30 -29.87
CA LEU A 25 -18.96 -7.09 -29.02
C LEU A 25 -17.51 -6.60 -29.14
N ARG A 26 -17.07 -6.23 -30.35
CA ARG A 26 -15.72 -5.63 -30.53
C ARG A 26 -15.61 -4.28 -29.82
N LEU A 27 -16.57 -3.39 -30.01
CA LEU A 27 -16.60 -2.09 -29.36
C LEU A 27 -16.64 -2.22 -27.82
N TRP A 28 -17.44 -3.14 -27.29
CA TRP A 28 -17.52 -3.41 -25.85
C TRP A 28 -16.20 -3.96 -25.29
N ARG A 29 -15.53 -4.86 -26.03
CA ARG A 29 -14.20 -5.39 -25.64
C ARG A 29 -13.14 -4.29 -25.65
N THR A 30 -13.10 -3.46 -26.69
CA THR A 30 -12.13 -2.35 -26.76
C THR A 30 -12.38 -1.31 -25.68
N ASP A 31 -13.63 -0.94 -25.41
CA ASP A 31 -14.00 -0.01 -24.34
C ASP A 31 -13.61 -0.56 -22.95
N ARG A 32 -13.83 -1.86 -22.72
CA ARG A 32 -13.41 -2.51 -21.46
C ARG A 32 -11.89 -2.53 -21.29
N LEU A 33 -11.13 -2.78 -22.35
CA LEU A 33 -9.66 -2.75 -22.33
C LEU A 33 -9.13 -1.32 -22.12
N LEU A 34 -9.73 -0.32 -22.78
CA LEU A 34 -9.37 1.09 -22.60
C LEU A 34 -9.63 1.54 -21.16
N ARG A 35 -10.77 1.21 -20.58
CA ARG A 35 -11.09 1.54 -19.18
C ARG A 35 -10.19 0.83 -18.16
N SER A 36 -9.68 -0.39 -18.45
CA SER A 36 -8.73 -1.05 -17.57
C SER A 36 -7.37 -0.36 -17.61
N ARG A 37 -6.88 0.00 -18.81
CA ARG A 37 -5.61 0.74 -18.99
C ARG A 37 -5.67 2.14 -18.39
N ASP A 38 -6.79 2.85 -18.54
CA ASP A 38 -6.99 4.17 -17.94
C ASP A 38 -6.97 4.11 -16.41
N ARG A 39 -7.51 3.02 -15.81
CA ARG A 39 -7.43 2.80 -14.37
C ARG A 39 -6.02 2.49 -13.88
N GLU A 40 -5.26 1.71 -14.63
CA GLU A 40 -3.84 1.44 -14.33
C GLU A 40 -3.03 2.71 -14.44
N TRP A 41 -3.21 3.47 -15.50
CA TRP A 41 -2.50 4.74 -15.72
C TRP A 41 -2.79 5.77 -14.63
N ARG A 42 -4.06 5.93 -14.24
CA ARG A 42 -4.45 6.80 -13.11
C ARG A 42 -3.86 6.35 -11.78
N ARG A 43 -3.72 5.03 -11.56
CA ARG A 43 -3.03 4.49 -10.38
C ARG A 43 -1.55 4.81 -10.40
N GLU A 44 -0.89 4.61 -11.53
CA GLU A 44 0.52 4.94 -11.69
C GLU A 44 0.78 6.44 -11.53
N ASP A 45 -0.05 7.28 -12.09
CA ASP A 45 0.04 8.73 -11.92
C ASP A 45 -0.24 9.17 -10.48
N ALA A 46 -1.23 8.60 -9.80
CA ALA A 46 -1.49 8.86 -8.39
C ALA A 46 -0.30 8.42 -7.52
N VAL A 47 0.31 7.27 -7.83
CA VAL A 47 1.53 6.80 -7.18
C VAL A 47 2.70 7.74 -7.44
N ARG A 48 2.89 8.25 -8.67
CA ARG A 48 3.95 9.22 -9.00
C ARG A 48 3.72 10.57 -8.33
N ALA A 49 2.48 11.06 -8.34
CA ALA A 49 2.12 12.34 -7.72
C ALA A 49 2.26 12.31 -6.18
N GLY A 50 2.06 11.14 -5.58
CA GLY A 50 2.21 10.95 -4.12
C GLY A 50 3.63 10.58 -3.66
N ARG A 51 4.59 10.40 -4.58
CA ARG A 51 5.97 10.06 -4.21
C ARG A 51 6.69 11.26 -3.61
N ARG A 52 7.00 11.14 -2.34
CA ARG A 52 7.88 12.09 -1.65
C ARG A 52 9.26 11.47 -1.53
N THR A 53 10.30 12.29 -1.62
CA THR A 53 11.66 11.81 -1.32
C THR A 53 11.77 11.49 0.17
N LEU A 54 12.67 10.59 0.55
CA LEU A 54 12.93 10.32 1.97
C LEU A 54 13.43 11.57 2.71
N ALA A 55 14.10 12.49 2.00
CA ALA A 55 14.52 13.77 2.56
C ALA A 55 13.31 14.67 2.90
N GLU A 56 12.28 14.71 2.05
CA GLU A 56 11.03 15.42 2.36
C GLU A 56 10.30 14.77 3.54
N VAL A 57 10.30 13.43 3.63
CA VAL A 57 9.72 12.71 4.78
C VAL A 57 10.50 13.02 6.08
N ASP A 58 11.81 13.13 6.01
CA ASP A 58 12.65 13.51 7.17
C ASP A 58 12.39 14.95 7.64
N ALA A 59 11.98 15.85 6.75
CA ALA A 59 11.65 17.24 7.07
C ALA A 59 10.23 17.40 7.68
N MET A 60 9.36 16.38 7.60
CA MET A 60 8.00 16.45 8.14
C MET A 60 7.98 16.59 9.66
N THR A 61 6.91 17.18 10.18
CA THR A 61 6.52 17.07 11.59
C THR A 61 6.01 15.65 11.90
N GLY A 62 5.83 15.30 13.17
CA GLY A 62 5.21 14.02 13.56
C GLY A 62 3.82 13.85 12.95
N THR A 63 2.99 14.90 13.06
CA THR A 63 1.62 14.92 12.53
C THR A 63 1.56 14.74 11.00
N GLU A 64 2.45 15.42 10.26
CA GLU A 64 2.53 15.24 8.79
C GLU A 64 2.99 13.85 8.41
N PHE A 65 3.85 13.23 9.20
CA PHE A 65 4.28 11.86 8.99
C PHE A 65 3.15 10.85 9.25
N GLU A 66 2.36 11.05 10.30
CA GLU A 66 1.15 10.25 10.56
C GLU A 66 0.13 10.36 9.41
N GLU A 67 -0.07 11.57 8.88
CA GLU A 67 -0.97 11.78 7.74
C GLU A 67 -0.45 11.09 6.47
N LEU A 68 0.85 11.18 6.19
CA LEU A 68 1.48 10.44 5.10
C LEU A 68 1.20 8.93 5.21
N VAL A 69 1.36 8.37 6.41
CA VAL A 69 1.12 6.93 6.65
C VAL A 69 -0.36 6.59 6.45
N ALA A 70 -1.27 7.44 6.90
CA ALA A 70 -2.70 7.27 6.66
C ALA A 70 -3.04 7.32 5.15
N ASP A 71 -2.42 8.22 4.39
CA ASP A 71 -2.60 8.31 2.93
C ASP A 71 -2.04 7.08 2.20
N LEU A 72 -0.90 6.55 2.66
CA LEU A 72 -0.34 5.31 2.13
C LEU A 72 -1.28 4.12 2.38
N CYS A 73 -1.89 4.04 3.55
CA CYS A 73 -2.92 3.04 3.84
C CYS A 73 -4.14 3.19 2.90
N ARG A 74 -4.65 4.42 2.69
CA ARG A 74 -5.76 4.69 1.77
C ARG A 74 -5.41 4.29 0.32
N ARG A 75 -4.22 4.64 -0.14
CA ARG A 75 -3.70 4.26 -1.46
C ARG A 75 -3.69 2.74 -1.66
N ASP A 76 -3.33 2.00 -0.64
CA ASP A 76 -3.26 0.53 -0.67
C ASP A 76 -4.64 -0.14 -0.57
N GLY A 77 -5.73 0.65 -0.52
CA GLY A 77 -7.11 0.18 -0.48
C GLY A 77 -7.62 -0.13 0.93
N CYS A 78 -6.93 0.32 1.98
CA CYS A 78 -7.47 0.24 3.34
C CYS A 78 -8.71 1.12 3.46
N THR A 79 -9.69 0.63 4.23
CA THR A 79 -10.92 1.34 4.59
C THR A 79 -10.89 1.77 6.06
N GLU A 80 -11.84 2.60 6.48
CA GLU A 80 -11.95 3.09 7.88
C GLU A 80 -10.66 3.74 8.39
N VAL A 81 -9.85 4.32 7.49
CA VAL A 81 -8.57 4.92 7.86
C VAL A 81 -8.80 6.18 8.68
N ARG A 82 -8.38 6.14 9.94
CA ARG A 82 -8.52 7.25 10.89
C ARG A 82 -7.19 7.53 11.57
N ARG A 83 -6.75 8.78 11.59
CA ARG A 83 -5.69 9.24 12.46
C ARG A 83 -6.28 9.48 13.86
N VAL A 84 -5.68 8.92 14.88
CA VAL A 84 -6.15 8.97 16.28
C VAL A 84 -5.10 9.56 17.22
N GLY A 85 -3.92 9.89 16.72
CA GLY A 85 -2.81 10.44 17.48
C GLY A 85 -3.19 11.69 18.28
N GLY A 86 -2.63 11.82 19.48
CA GLY A 86 -2.88 12.91 20.41
C GLY A 86 -2.73 12.47 21.86
N ALA A 87 -3.01 13.37 22.80
CA ALA A 87 -2.99 13.02 24.22
C ALA A 87 -4.04 11.95 24.53
N GLY A 88 -3.59 10.78 25.00
CA GLY A 88 -4.47 9.65 25.31
C GLY A 88 -4.74 8.66 24.17
N ASP A 89 -3.93 8.69 23.11
CA ASP A 89 -4.02 7.80 21.94
C ASP A 89 -3.71 6.31 22.21
N ASN A 90 -3.34 5.98 23.46
CA ASN A 90 -2.95 4.63 23.89
C ASN A 90 -1.84 4.00 23.01
N GLY A 91 -0.98 4.83 22.39
CA GLY A 91 0.12 4.37 21.54
C GLY A 91 -0.30 4.00 20.12
N ALA A 92 -1.44 4.51 19.63
CA ALA A 92 -1.90 4.36 18.27
C ALA A 92 -1.96 5.72 17.57
N ASP A 93 -1.40 5.83 16.37
CA ASP A 93 -1.46 7.05 15.55
C ASP A 93 -2.47 6.91 14.41
N VAL A 94 -2.59 5.70 13.82
CA VAL A 94 -3.55 5.42 12.74
C VAL A 94 -4.26 4.09 13.01
N LEU A 95 -5.56 4.07 12.77
CA LEU A 95 -6.38 2.85 12.73
C LEU A 95 -6.91 2.67 11.32
N ALA A 96 -6.94 1.44 10.82
CA ALA A 96 -7.49 1.13 9.50
C ALA A 96 -7.97 -0.31 9.40
N ARG A 97 -8.68 -0.60 8.30
CA ARG A 97 -9.07 -1.97 7.92
C ARG A 97 -8.41 -2.30 6.57
N LEU A 98 -7.68 -3.41 6.54
CA LEU A 98 -7.04 -3.93 5.33
C LEU A 98 -8.07 -4.40 4.30
N PRO A 99 -7.70 -4.52 3.01
CA PRO A 99 -8.58 -5.05 1.97
C PRO A 99 -9.08 -6.48 2.23
N ASP A 100 -8.36 -7.28 3.03
CA ASP A 100 -8.75 -8.63 3.45
C ASP A 100 -9.69 -8.65 4.68
N GLY A 101 -10.06 -7.49 5.19
CA GLY A 101 -10.99 -7.31 6.31
C GLY A 101 -10.34 -7.23 7.68
N ARG A 102 -9.05 -7.54 7.84
CA ARG A 102 -8.34 -7.42 9.13
C ARG A 102 -8.20 -5.97 9.56
N THR A 103 -8.31 -5.75 10.85
CA THR A 103 -8.08 -4.43 11.47
C THR A 103 -6.61 -4.24 11.81
N ILE A 104 -6.08 -3.05 11.60
CA ILE A 104 -4.71 -2.70 11.94
C ILE A 104 -4.64 -1.50 12.88
N VAL A 105 -3.69 -1.55 13.79
CA VAL A 105 -3.23 -0.41 14.59
C VAL A 105 -1.83 -0.04 14.15
N VAL A 106 -1.60 1.22 13.87
CA VAL A 106 -0.32 1.73 13.38
C VAL A 106 0.23 2.75 14.35
N GLN A 107 1.50 2.61 14.71
CA GLN A 107 2.29 3.62 15.42
C GLN A 107 3.36 4.19 14.50
N CYS A 108 3.52 5.50 14.49
CA CYS A 108 4.43 6.26 13.64
C CYS A 108 5.49 6.94 14.50
N LYS A 109 6.76 6.71 14.23
CA LYS A 109 7.85 7.39 14.93
C LYS A 109 8.82 8.00 13.94
N ARG A 110 8.75 9.33 13.79
CA ARG A 110 9.71 10.10 13.02
C ARG A 110 10.96 10.38 13.85
N TYR A 111 11.98 9.56 13.67
CA TYR A 111 13.28 9.77 14.31
C TYR A 111 14.34 10.10 13.27
N ALA A 112 15.40 10.78 13.72
CA ALA A 112 16.58 10.96 12.87
C ALA A 112 17.12 9.59 12.41
N PRO A 113 17.61 9.47 11.16
CA PRO A 113 17.99 8.18 10.55
C PRO A 113 19.00 7.36 11.37
N HIS A 114 19.85 8.01 12.15
CA HIS A 114 20.84 7.36 13.01
C HIS A 114 20.28 6.86 14.36
N ARG A 115 19.09 7.31 14.78
CA ARG A 115 18.49 6.96 16.07
C ARG A 115 17.62 5.72 15.93
N ALA A 116 18.14 4.55 16.33
CA ALA A 116 17.40 3.29 16.25
C ALA A 116 16.24 3.23 17.27
N ILE A 117 15.14 2.58 16.86
CA ILE A 117 13.93 2.34 17.67
C ILE A 117 14.25 1.27 18.73
N PRO A 118 14.09 1.58 20.02
CA PRO A 118 14.31 0.62 21.11
C PRO A 118 13.08 -0.29 21.29
N ASN A 119 13.28 -1.45 21.90
CA ASN A 119 12.23 -2.46 22.10
C ASN A 119 11.02 -1.98 22.91
N ARG A 120 11.19 -1.01 23.82
CA ARG A 120 10.08 -0.47 24.62
C ARG A 120 8.96 0.12 23.74
N GLU A 121 9.29 0.77 22.62
CA GLU A 121 8.32 1.38 21.71
C GLU A 121 7.40 0.31 21.07
N LEU A 122 7.97 -0.87 20.74
CA LEU A 122 7.17 -1.97 20.18
C LEU A 122 6.27 -2.63 21.24
N ARG A 123 6.71 -2.64 22.53
CA ARG A 123 5.85 -3.11 23.63
C ARG A 123 4.66 -2.19 23.85
N GLU A 124 4.84 -0.89 23.72
CA GLU A 124 3.76 0.10 23.80
C GLU A 124 2.75 -0.16 22.67
N LEU A 125 3.19 -0.38 21.44
CA LEU A 125 2.32 -0.73 20.31
C LEU A 125 1.59 -2.06 20.52
N LEU A 126 2.24 -3.06 21.14
CA LEU A 126 1.55 -4.32 21.47
C LEU A 126 0.41 -4.09 22.45
N GLY A 127 0.58 -3.18 23.41
CA GLY A 127 -0.49 -2.72 24.30
C GLY A 127 -1.64 -2.05 23.53
N ALA A 128 -1.31 -1.19 22.58
CA ALA A 128 -2.30 -0.58 21.69
C ALA A 128 -3.08 -1.62 20.87
N ARG A 129 -2.39 -2.63 20.30
CA ARG A 129 -3.06 -3.73 19.56
C ARG A 129 -4.13 -4.42 20.41
N LEU A 130 -3.83 -4.70 21.67
CA LEU A 130 -4.79 -5.32 22.60
C LEU A 130 -5.94 -4.37 22.94
N HIS A 131 -5.65 -3.09 23.20
CA HIS A 131 -6.65 -2.08 23.55
C HIS A 131 -7.67 -1.90 22.41
N PHE A 132 -7.21 -1.77 21.19
CA PHE A 132 -8.04 -1.58 20.00
C PHE A 132 -8.58 -2.89 19.41
N ARG A 133 -8.22 -4.05 20.00
CA ARG A 133 -8.57 -5.38 19.47
C ARG A 133 -8.21 -5.55 18.01
N ALA A 134 -7.05 -4.99 17.61
CA ALA A 134 -6.59 -5.05 16.23
C ALA A 134 -5.97 -6.41 15.91
N ASP A 135 -6.23 -6.89 14.69
CA ASP A 135 -5.69 -8.17 14.20
C ASP A 135 -4.19 -8.08 13.96
N LEU A 136 -3.68 -6.91 13.54
CA LEU A 136 -2.28 -6.68 13.24
C LEU A 136 -1.79 -5.36 13.82
N ALA A 137 -0.56 -5.36 14.34
CA ALA A 137 0.16 -4.15 14.74
C ALA A 137 1.21 -3.80 13.68
N VAL A 138 1.30 -2.53 13.33
CA VAL A 138 2.25 -1.99 12.35
C VAL A 138 3.05 -0.86 12.98
N PHE A 139 4.36 -0.96 12.99
CA PHE A 139 5.24 0.12 13.47
C PHE A 139 5.96 0.75 12.28
N VAL A 140 5.77 2.04 12.04
CA VAL A 140 6.36 2.76 10.90
C VAL A 140 7.35 3.80 11.42
N THR A 141 8.57 3.80 10.85
CA THR A 141 9.59 4.77 11.26
C THR A 141 10.45 5.26 10.09
N THR A 142 10.92 6.49 10.19
CA THR A 142 11.96 7.07 9.32
C THR A 142 13.37 6.60 9.68
N SER A 143 13.52 5.71 10.65
CA SER A 143 14.78 5.20 11.15
C SER A 143 14.88 3.68 11.02
N ARG A 144 15.74 3.07 11.79
CA ARG A 144 15.96 1.61 11.88
C ARG A 144 15.55 1.10 13.25
N PHE A 145 15.34 -0.19 13.37
CA PHE A 145 15.14 -0.85 14.66
C PHE A 145 16.47 -1.32 15.24
N THR A 146 16.53 -1.51 16.55
CA THR A 146 17.63 -2.27 17.16
C THR A 146 17.43 -3.76 16.90
N GLY A 147 18.51 -4.56 16.95
CA GLY A 147 18.40 -6.01 16.79
C GLY A 147 17.42 -6.69 17.77
N PRO A 148 17.39 -6.29 19.07
CA PRO A 148 16.34 -6.75 19.99
C PRO A 148 14.93 -6.36 19.58
N SER A 149 14.74 -5.17 18.99
CA SER A 149 13.42 -4.70 18.51
C SER A 149 12.95 -5.51 17.30
N GLU A 150 13.84 -5.85 16.38
CA GLU A 150 13.51 -6.69 15.22
C GLU A 150 13.07 -8.09 15.64
N ARG A 151 13.81 -8.70 16.56
CA ARG A 151 13.43 -10.04 17.08
C ARG A 151 12.09 -9.98 17.77
N PHE A 152 11.86 -8.98 18.61
CA PHE A 152 10.58 -8.80 19.28
C PHE A 152 9.42 -8.59 18.29
N ALA A 153 9.62 -7.82 17.24
CA ALA A 153 8.62 -7.63 16.19
C ALA A 153 8.24 -8.96 15.53
N LEU A 154 9.22 -9.80 15.20
CA LEU A 154 9.01 -11.13 14.61
C LEU A 154 8.31 -12.08 15.56
N GLU A 155 8.70 -12.10 16.85
CA GLU A 155 8.12 -12.98 17.87
C GLU A 155 6.64 -12.64 18.19
N HIS A 156 6.23 -11.40 17.94
CA HIS A 156 4.89 -10.90 18.29
C HIS A 156 4.05 -10.49 17.07
N ASP A 157 4.44 -10.92 15.88
CA ASP A 157 3.73 -10.60 14.60
C ASP A 157 3.46 -9.10 14.42
N ILE A 158 4.45 -8.26 14.76
CA ILE A 158 4.41 -6.83 14.49
C ILE A 158 5.07 -6.58 13.13
N LEU A 159 4.37 -5.94 12.22
CA LEU A 159 4.95 -5.48 10.96
C LEU A 159 5.83 -4.25 11.20
N ALA A 160 7.15 -4.45 11.18
CA ALA A 160 8.14 -3.41 11.43
C ALA A 160 8.60 -2.77 10.12
N VAL A 161 8.03 -1.61 9.80
CA VAL A 161 8.34 -0.81 8.60
C VAL A 161 9.44 0.19 8.95
N HIS A 162 10.69 -0.18 8.69
CA HIS A 162 11.84 0.70 8.85
C HIS A 162 12.01 1.62 7.63
N ARG A 163 12.98 2.53 7.67
CA ARG A 163 13.24 3.55 6.64
C ARG A 163 13.24 2.99 5.20
N ASP A 164 13.90 1.87 4.96
CA ASP A 164 14.01 1.31 3.61
C ASP A 164 12.67 0.73 3.13
N HIS A 165 11.94 0.05 4.02
CA HIS A 165 10.60 -0.43 3.76
C HIS A 165 9.63 0.74 3.54
N LEU A 166 9.75 1.82 4.31
CA LEU A 166 9.00 3.04 4.09
C LEU A 166 9.30 3.65 2.71
N GLY A 167 10.56 3.64 2.29
CA GLY A 167 10.97 4.05 0.94
C GLY A 167 10.31 3.19 -0.14
N LEU A 168 10.29 1.87 0.02
CA LEU A 168 9.59 0.97 -0.91
C LEU A 168 8.08 1.23 -0.93
N TRP A 169 7.47 1.37 0.24
CA TRP A 169 6.05 1.65 0.40
C TRP A 169 5.66 2.98 -0.26
N ASN A 170 6.39 4.03 0.03
CA ASN A 170 6.21 5.34 -0.58
C ASN A 170 6.41 5.32 -2.12
N ASN A 171 7.26 4.42 -2.63
CA ASN A 171 7.50 4.23 -4.05
C ASN A 171 6.54 3.25 -4.76
N GLY A 172 5.47 2.82 -4.09
CA GLY A 172 4.39 2.06 -4.71
C GLY A 172 4.30 0.59 -4.32
N ALA A 173 5.20 0.06 -3.48
CA ALA A 173 4.96 -1.22 -2.82
C ALA A 173 3.69 -1.13 -1.97
N SER A 174 3.00 -2.24 -1.73
CA SER A 174 1.88 -2.28 -0.80
C SER A 174 2.33 -2.63 0.61
N LEU A 175 1.57 -2.18 1.63
CA LEU A 175 1.84 -2.53 3.03
C LEU A 175 1.90 -4.06 3.21
N MET A 176 1.03 -4.80 2.55
CA MET A 176 0.99 -6.26 2.66
C MET A 176 2.20 -6.94 2.02
N SER A 177 2.77 -6.39 0.95
CA SER A 177 4.00 -6.92 0.36
C SER A 177 5.22 -6.75 1.28
N LEU A 178 5.19 -5.77 2.18
CA LEU A 178 6.24 -5.58 3.17
C LEU A 178 6.21 -6.66 4.27
N SER A 179 5.07 -7.29 4.53
CA SER A 179 4.97 -8.39 5.50
C SER A 179 5.82 -9.60 5.10
N GLU A 180 5.99 -9.85 3.81
CA GLU A 180 6.80 -10.95 3.28
C GLU A 180 8.30 -10.76 3.54
N VAL A 181 8.73 -9.51 3.72
CA VAL A 181 10.13 -9.13 3.98
C VAL A 181 10.36 -8.65 5.41
N ASN A 182 9.36 -8.71 6.27
CA ASN A 182 9.44 -8.27 7.66
C ASN A 182 10.64 -8.91 8.38
N GLY A 183 11.44 -8.10 9.06
CA GLY A 183 12.67 -8.53 9.71
C GLY A 183 13.83 -8.90 8.78
N ARG A 184 13.68 -8.76 7.46
CA ARG A 184 14.75 -9.02 6.49
C ARG A 184 15.44 -7.71 6.06
N GLY A 185 16.77 -7.77 5.96
CA GLY A 185 17.58 -6.74 5.30
C GLY A 185 18.08 -5.61 6.17
N GLN A 186 17.48 -5.32 7.31
CA GLN A 186 17.87 -4.19 8.16
C GLN A 186 19.19 -4.38 8.91
N GLY A 187 19.63 -5.60 9.17
CA GLY A 187 20.89 -5.91 9.82
C GLY A 187 21.99 -6.42 8.89
N ASP A 188 21.66 -6.71 7.62
CA ASP A 188 22.59 -7.30 6.68
C ASP A 188 23.64 -6.27 6.20
N ALA A 189 24.93 -6.64 6.33
CA ALA A 189 26.03 -5.83 5.85
C ALA A 189 25.95 -5.56 4.32
N ARG A 190 25.36 -6.47 3.54
CA ARG A 190 25.13 -6.30 2.10
C ARG A 190 24.08 -5.24 1.83
N HIS A 191 23.00 -5.18 2.64
CA HIS A 191 21.97 -4.17 2.53
C HIS A 191 22.52 -2.78 2.88
N ARG A 192 23.26 -2.65 3.96
CA ARG A 192 23.94 -1.40 4.34
C ARG A 192 24.91 -0.89 3.27
N ARG A 193 25.65 -1.79 2.58
CA ARG A 193 26.54 -1.40 1.48
C ARG A 193 25.75 -0.92 0.27
N ARG A 194 24.70 -1.60 -0.14
CA ARG A 194 23.80 -1.18 -1.23
C ARG A 194 23.12 0.15 -0.93
N TRP A 195 22.71 0.35 0.32
CA TRP A 195 22.14 1.60 0.79
C TRP A 195 23.14 2.77 0.60
N LYS A 196 24.37 2.61 1.11
CA LYS A 196 25.43 3.62 0.96
C LYS A 196 25.75 3.93 -0.51
N GLN A 197 25.72 2.92 -1.38
CA GLN A 197 25.94 3.10 -2.83
C GLN A 197 24.78 3.82 -3.53
N ALA A 198 23.55 3.58 -3.10
CA ALA A 198 22.35 4.14 -3.72
C ALA A 198 22.02 5.57 -3.24
N TYR A 199 22.34 5.91 -1.99
CA TYR A 199 21.88 7.13 -1.34
C TYR A 199 22.99 7.98 -0.72
N GLY A 200 24.26 7.62 -0.83
CA GLY A 200 25.38 8.54 -0.61
C GLY A 200 25.69 8.97 0.82
N GLU A 201 25.48 8.10 1.84
CA GLU A 201 26.02 8.29 3.20
C GLU A 201 26.90 7.12 3.64
#